data_2f4dd7b517f3f61d0ca257146b485777
#
_entry.id   2f4dd7b517f3f61d0ca257146b485777
#
_cell.length_a   1.000
_cell.length_b   1.000
_cell.length_c   1.000
_cell.angle_alpha   90.00
_cell.angle_beta   90.00
_cell.angle_gamma   90.00
#
_symmetry.space_group_name_H-M   'P 1'
#
loop_
_entity.id
_entity.type
_entity.pdbx_description
1 polymer ?
#
loop_
_entity_poly.entity_id
_entity_poly.type
_entity_poly.pdbx_seq_one_letter_code
_entity_poly.pdbx_strand_id
1 'polypeptide(L)'
;MSKKVYAERNLRFETLQLHVGQEIPDIATDARAVPIYQTSSYVFRNSEHAAARFGLSDAGNIYGRLTNPTEDVFEKRIAALEGGVAALAVASGAAAISYTIQNLAQNGDHIVAAKNINGGSYNLLAHTLPQYGITTTFVDPFEEGAIERAIKENTKAVYIETLGNPNSEVVDIEGIAKIAHAHKIPLVVDSTFATPYLVRPIEYGADIVVHSATKFIGGHGTAIGGVIIDSGKFDWEASGKFPSLTEPNPSYHGISFTKAVGAAAFVTKIRAILLRDTGATLSPFHAFLFLQGLETLSLRVERHVENALKVVEYLSHHPQVETVNHPAISKDLSQQALYKKYFPNGGGSIFTFEIKGDAQKAKDFIDHLELFSLLANVADVKSLVIHPASTTHSQLTKEELLDQGIKENTIRLSIGTENIADIIEDLEEAFKAVQ
;
A
#
# COMPACT_ATOMS: atom_id res chain seq x y z
N MET A 1 -12.00 31.85 16.76
CA MET A 1 -10.60 31.53 16.50
C MET A 1 -10.59 30.29 15.63
N SER A 2 -10.02 30.37 14.43
CA SER A 2 -9.81 29.19 13.56
C SER A 2 -8.86 28.24 14.30
N LYS A 3 -9.33 27.05 14.68
CA LYS A 3 -8.44 26.00 15.22
C LYS A 3 -7.50 25.58 14.10
N LYS A 4 -6.18 25.55 14.37
CA LYS A 4 -5.22 25.01 13.41
C LYS A 4 -5.58 23.56 13.07
N VAL A 5 -5.56 23.23 11.80
CA VAL A 5 -5.73 21.85 11.32
C VAL A 5 -4.63 20.98 11.94
N TYR A 6 -4.97 19.83 12.46
CA TYR A 6 -3.99 18.99 13.18
C TYR A 6 -2.85 18.50 12.26
N ALA A 7 -3.12 18.26 10.98
CA ALA A 7 -2.11 17.89 10.00
C ALA A 7 -1.00 18.95 9.81
N GLU A 8 -1.30 20.23 10.07
CA GLU A 8 -0.34 21.36 9.98
C GLU A 8 0.45 21.58 11.28
N ARG A 9 0.18 20.78 12.32
CA ARG A 9 0.84 20.86 13.61
C ARG A 9 1.92 19.78 13.68
N ASN A 10 3.05 20.09 14.30
CA ASN A 10 4.12 19.12 14.56
C ASN A 10 3.71 18.15 15.70
N LEU A 11 2.71 17.31 15.42
CA LEU A 11 2.23 16.27 16.33
C LEU A 11 2.89 14.92 15.99
N ARG A 12 2.94 14.03 16.99
CA ARG A 12 3.46 12.67 16.81
C ARG A 12 2.41 11.79 16.12
N PHE A 13 2.89 10.70 15.55
CA PHE A 13 2.07 9.74 14.78
C PHE A 13 0.83 9.29 15.55
N GLU A 14 1.01 8.90 16.83
CA GLU A 14 -0.04 8.37 17.70
C GLU A 14 -1.16 9.41 17.97
N THR A 15 -0.82 10.69 17.94
CA THR A 15 -1.80 11.77 18.05
C THR A 15 -2.48 12.05 16.72
N LEU A 16 -1.72 12.07 15.62
CA LEU A 16 -2.27 12.28 14.28
C LEU A 16 -3.27 11.18 13.90
N GLN A 17 -2.96 9.90 14.20
CA GLN A 17 -3.83 8.76 13.86
C GLN A 17 -5.21 8.82 14.54
N LEU A 18 -5.33 9.57 15.65
CA LEU A 18 -6.57 9.71 16.40
C LEU A 18 -7.41 10.93 16.01
N HIS A 19 -6.78 12.01 15.53
CA HIS A 19 -7.42 13.32 15.52
C HIS A 19 -7.53 13.99 14.14
N VAL A 20 -6.65 13.69 13.18
CA VAL A 20 -6.70 14.35 11.87
C VAL A 20 -8.00 14.07 11.16
N GLY A 21 -8.62 15.13 10.63
CA GLY A 21 -9.91 15.07 9.95
C GLY A 21 -11.14 15.16 10.87
N GLN A 22 -10.93 15.15 12.21
CA GLN A 22 -11.97 15.27 13.25
C GLN A 22 -11.74 16.46 14.18
N GLU A 23 -11.07 17.49 13.73
CA GLU A 23 -10.77 18.69 14.52
C GLU A 23 -12.02 19.40 15.00
N ILE A 24 -13.09 19.28 14.22
CA ILE A 24 -14.42 19.83 14.51
C ILE A 24 -15.38 18.64 14.62
N PRO A 25 -16.22 18.57 15.67
CA PRO A 25 -17.28 17.57 15.76
C PRO A 25 -18.27 17.74 14.59
N ASP A 26 -19.11 16.72 14.35
CA ASP A 26 -20.13 16.81 13.32
C ASP A 26 -21.02 18.05 13.56
N ILE A 27 -21.10 18.93 12.57
CA ILE A 27 -21.77 20.22 12.70
C ILE A 27 -23.30 20.12 12.86
N ALA A 28 -23.88 18.99 12.48
CA ALA A 28 -25.32 18.77 12.56
C ALA A 28 -25.77 18.18 13.91
N THR A 29 -24.89 17.38 14.55
CA THR A 29 -25.27 16.58 15.72
C THR A 29 -24.31 16.72 16.91
N ASP A 30 -23.20 17.45 16.74
CA ASP A 30 -22.10 17.53 17.72
C ASP A 30 -21.47 16.17 18.04
N ALA A 31 -21.68 15.14 17.20
CA ALA A 31 -21.13 13.81 17.42
C ALA A 31 -19.60 13.84 17.45
N ARG A 32 -19.01 13.20 18.47
CA ARG A 32 -17.56 13.09 18.61
C ARG A 32 -16.97 12.03 17.67
N ALA A 33 -17.63 10.89 17.51
CA ALA A 33 -17.24 9.88 16.53
C ALA A 33 -17.56 10.36 15.12
N VAL A 34 -16.77 9.92 14.13
CA VAL A 34 -17.06 10.22 12.72
C VAL A 34 -18.38 9.55 12.33
N PRO A 35 -19.40 10.28 11.88
CA PRO A 35 -20.65 9.68 11.41
C PRO A 35 -20.43 8.87 10.13
N ILE A 36 -21.21 7.80 9.95
CA ILE A 36 -21.24 7.03 8.72
C ILE A 36 -22.31 7.65 7.81
N TYR A 37 -21.87 8.39 6.78
CA TYR A 37 -22.77 8.97 5.79
C TYR A 37 -23.09 7.96 4.70
N GLN A 38 -23.96 7.01 5.00
CA GLN A 38 -24.38 5.94 4.07
C GLN A 38 -25.42 6.48 3.09
N THR A 39 -24.97 7.25 2.09
CA THR A 39 -25.83 7.86 1.07
C THR A 39 -25.13 7.84 -0.31
N SER A 40 -25.92 7.72 -1.36
CA SER A 40 -25.43 7.80 -2.74
C SER A 40 -25.45 9.24 -3.28
N SER A 41 -26.29 10.13 -2.75
CA SER A 41 -26.54 11.45 -3.33
C SER A 41 -26.85 12.50 -2.27
N TYR A 42 -26.73 13.77 -2.67
CA TYR A 42 -26.92 14.92 -1.81
C TYR A 42 -27.89 15.92 -2.45
N VAL A 43 -28.76 16.53 -1.63
CA VAL A 43 -29.80 17.45 -2.09
C VAL A 43 -29.20 18.84 -2.32
N PHE A 44 -29.54 19.44 -3.44
CA PHE A 44 -29.24 20.84 -3.72
C PHE A 44 -30.38 21.76 -3.23
N ARG A 45 -30.04 22.97 -2.83
CA ARG A 45 -31.02 23.95 -2.34
C ARG A 45 -31.97 24.45 -3.44
N ASN A 46 -31.45 24.58 -4.67
CA ASN A 46 -32.16 24.99 -5.89
C ASN A 46 -31.31 24.64 -7.13
N SER A 47 -31.84 24.88 -8.33
CA SER A 47 -31.15 24.58 -9.60
C SER A 47 -29.86 25.39 -9.78
N GLU A 48 -29.78 26.60 -9.28
CA GLU A 48 -28.62 27.47 -9.35
C GLU A 48 -27.45 26.91 -8.49
N HIS A 49 -27.77 26.46 -7.28
CA HIS A 49 -26.84 25.76 -6.39
C HIS A 49 -26.32 24.45 -7.06
N ALA A 50 -27.22 23.68 -7.70
CA ALA A 50 -26.81 22.50 -8.44
C ALA A 50 -25.82 22.82 -9.56
N ALA A 51 -26.15 23.84 -10.38
CA ALA A 51 -25.27 24.30 -11.45
C ALA A 51 -23.90 24.77 -10.94
N ALA A 52 -23.87 25.50 -9.82
CA ALA A 52 -22.63 25.96 -9.18
C ALA A 52 -21.74 24.79 -8.70
N ARG A 53 -22.33 23.74 -8.14
CA ARG A 53 -21.62 22.50 -7.75
C ARG A 53 -21.00 21.80 -8.95
N PHE A 54 -21.77 21.57 -10.01
CA PHE A 54 -21.28 20.91 -11.22
C PHE A 54 -20.28 21.80 -11.99
N GLY A 55 -20.44 23.11 -11.93
CA GLY A 55 -19.52 24.09 -12.53
C GLY A 55 -18.27 24.37 -11.71
N LEU A 56 -18.09 23.72 -10.54
CA LEU A 56 -16.94 23.84 -9.64
C LEU A 56 -16.78 25.24 -9.00
N SER A 57 -17.80 26.08 -9.06
CA SER A 57 -17.82 27.42 -8.42
C SER A 57 -18.30 27.38 -6.95
N ASP A 58 -18.88 26.26 -6.53
CA ASP A 58 -19.26 25.99 -5.15
C ASP A 58 -18.75 24.61 -4.71
N ALA A 59 -17.98 24.54 -3.64
CA ALA A 59 -17.40 23.29 -3.15
C ALA A 59 -18.42 22.47 -2.36
N GLY A 60 -18.36 21.14 -2.46
CA GLY A 60 -19.14 20.23 -1.62
C GLY A 60 -19.55 18.95 -2.33
N ASN A 61 -20.40 18.19 -1.65
CA ASN A 61 -20.82 16.87 -2.11
C ASN A 61 -21.86 16.97 -3.24
N ILE A 62 -21.73 16.08 -4.21
CA ILE A 62 -22.66 15.93 -5.35
C ILE A 62 -23.22 14.51 -5.35
N TYR A 63 -22.34 13.53 -5.37
CA TYR A 63 -22.66 12.12 -5.49
C TYR A 63 -21.62 11.26 -4.76
N GLY A 64 -22.08 10.23 -4.03
CA GLY A 64 -21.25 9.43 -3.13
C GLY A 64 -20.08 8.70 -3.80
N ARG A 65 -20.14 8.47 -5.12
CA ARG A 65 -19.00 7.90 -5.86
C ARG A 65 -17.80 8.85 -5.93
N LEU A 66 -18.03 10.16 -5.92
CA LEU A 66 -16.98 11.18 -6.03
C LEU A 66 -16.48 11.62 -4.66
N THR A 67 -17.39 11.88 -3.74
CA THR A 67 -17.09 12.43 -2.41
C THR A 67 -18.07 11.91 -1.38
N ASN A 68 -17.54 11.63 -0.18
CA ASN A 68 -18.35 11.27 0.98
C ASN A 68 -17.67 11.78 2.25
N PRO A 69 -18.40 12.39 3.20
CA PRO A 69 -17.80 12.98 4.40
C PRO A 69 -17.06 11.96 5.29
N THR A 70 -17.49 10.70 5.34
CA THR A 70 -16.80 9.66 6.11
C THR A 70 -15.48 9.27 5.44
N GLU A 71 -15.47 9.12 4.12
CA GLU A 71 -14.28 8.85 3.33
C GLU A 71 -13.29 10.01 3.40
N ASP A 72 -13.76 11.26 3.39
CA ASP A 72 -12.93 12.47 3.48
C ASP A 72 -12.08 12.49 4.76
N VAL A 73 -12.65 12.06 5.89
CA VAL A 73 -11.89 11.94 7.15
C VAL A 73 -10.81 10.88 7.04
N PHE A 74 -11.12 9.73 6.44
CA PHE A 74 -10.13 8.67 6.21
C PHE A 74 -9.00 9.15 5.29
N GLU A 75 -9.34 9.80 4.18
CA GLU A 75 -8.38 10.35 3.22
C GLU A 75 -7.45 11.39 3.87
N LYS A 76 -7.99 12.34 4.62
CA LYS A 76 -7.21 13.37 5.34
C LYS A 76 -6.28 12.75 6.37
N ARG A 77 -6.76 11.76 7.13
CA ARG A 77 -5.98 11.10 8.17
C ARG A 77 -4.82 10.32 7.61
N ILE A 78 -5.05 9.48 6.61
CA ILE A 78 -3.98 8.69 6.01
C ILE A 78 -2.97 9.57 5.24
N ALA A 79 -3.41 10.64 4.59
CA ALA A 79 -2.51 11.60 3.96
C ALA A 79 -1.56 12.24 4.99
N ALA A 80 -2.08 12.66 6.14
CA ALA A 80 -1.27 13.23 7.21
C ALA A 80 -0.29 12.21 7.83
N LEU A 81 -0.71 10.95 7.98
CA LEU A 81 0.15 9.89 8.51
C LEU A 81 1.30 9.55 7.56
N GLU A 82 1.08 9.59 6.25
CA GLU A 82 2.13 9.40 5.24
C GLU A 82 2.98 10.67 5.01
N GLY A 83 2.51 11.84 5.41
CA GLY A 83 3.16 13.12 5.10
C GLY A 83 2.86 13.62 3.68
N GLY A 84 1.75 13.16 3.08
CA GLY A 84 1.24 13.61 1.79
C GLY A 84 0.34 14.84 1.90
N VAL A 85 0.05 15.46 0.75
CA VAL A 85 -0.83 16.64 0.67
C VAL A 85 -2.29 16.27 0.51
N ALA A 86 -2.57 15.09 -0.08
CA ALA A 86 -3.92 14.59 -0.32
C ALA A 86 -3.91 13.07 -0.49
N ALA A 87 -5.07 12.45 -0.28
CA ALA A 87 -5.28 11.04 -0.55
C ALA A 87 -6.63 10.80 -1.22
N LEU A 88 -6.75 9.65 -1.87
CA LEU A 88 -7.98 9.15 -2.49
C LEU A 88 -8.24 7.72 -2.05
N ALA A 89 -9.35 7.49 -1.38
CA ALA A 89 -9.83 6.17 -1.03
C ALA A 89 -10.54 5.50 -2.22
N VAL A 90 -10.29 4.22 -2.42
CA VAL A 90 -10.83 3.41 -3.51
C VAL A 90 -11.21 2.01 -3.02
N ALA A 91 -11.93 1.26 -3.83
CA ALA A 91 -12.56 -0.01 -3.46
C ALA A 91 -11.59 -1.13 -3.06
N SER A 92 -10.32 -1.06 -3.46
CA SER A 92 -9.31 -2.09 -3.15
C SER A 92 -7.89 -1.58 -3.38
N GLY A 93 -6.89 -2.28 -2.82
CA GLY A 93 -5.48 -2.03 -3.14
C GLY A 93 -5.19 -2.21 -4.63
N ALA A 94 -5.79 -3.23 -5.26
CA ALA A 94 -5.68 -3.43 -6.72
C ALA A 94 -6.21 -2.23 -7.51
N ALA A 95 -7.35 -1.65 -7.10
CA ALA A 95 -7.87 -0.42 -7.71
C ALA A 95 -6.93 0.77 -7.49
N ALA A 96 -6.31 0.88 -6.32
CA ALA A 96 -5.34 1.94 -6.04
C ALA A 96 -4.14 1.87 -7.00
N ILE A 97 -3.56 0.70 -7.19
CA ILE A 97 -2.45 0.48 -8.11
C ILE A 97 -2.89 0.73 -9.55
N SER A 98 -4.01 0.13 -9.97
CA SER A 98 -4.54 0.25 -11.33
C SER A 98 -4.81 1.72 -11.70
N TYR A 99 -5.48 2.47 -10.82
CA TYR A 99 -5.75 3.89 -11.07
C TYR A 99 -4.48 4.74 -11.05
N THR A 100 -3.54 4.43 -10.18
CA THR A 100 -2.24 5.12 -10.16
C THR A 100 -1.52 4.97 -11.49
N ILE A 101 -1.39 3.75 -11.99
CA ILE A 101 -0.70 3.49 -13.26
C ILE A 101 -1.47 4.09 -14.44
N GLN A 102 -2.78 3.92 -14.53
CA GLN A 102 -3.60 4.48 -15.61
C GLN A 102 -3.66 6.01 -15.60
N ASN A 103 -3.44 6.64 -14.44
CA ASN A 103 -3.34 8.09 -14.35
C ASN A 103 -2.01 8.63 -14.88
N LEU A 104 -0.94 7.82 -14.82
CA LEU A 104 0.41 8.16 -15.30
C LEU A 104 0.65 7.74 -16.73
N ALA A 105 0.14 6.59 -17.14
CA ALA A 105 0.44 5.91 -18.38
C ALA A 105 -0.81 5.62 -19.20
N GLN A 106 -0.67 5.67 -20.52
CA GLN A 106 -1.71 5.34 -21.49
C GLN A 106 -1.15 4.40 -22.56
N ASN A 107 -1.95 4.10 -23.58
CA ASN A 107 -1.51 3.27 -24.71
C ASN A 107 -0.20 3.79 -25.33
N GLY A 108 0.79 2.94 -25.43
CA GLY A 108 2.14 3.24 -25.94
C GLY A 108 3.14 3.61 -24.84
N ASP A 109 2.72 3.75 -23.60
CA ASP A 109 3.60 4.08 -22.46
C ASP A 109 4.20 2.84 -21.79
N HIS A 110 5.21 3.10 -20.96
CA HIS A 110 6.02 2.07 -20.31
C HIS A 110 6.19 2.36 -18.81
N ILE A 111 6.28 1.28 -18.02
CA ILE A 111 6.55 1.28 -16.57
C ILE A 111 7.80 0.44 -16.31
N VAL A 112 8.64 0.87 -15.39
CA VAL A 112 9.68 0.02 -14.78
C VAL A 112 9.18 -0.43 -13.42
N ALA A 113 9.19 -1.73 -13.15
CA ALA A 113 8.74 -2.28 -11.87
C ALA A 113 9.79 -3.23 -11.27
N ALA A 114 9.91 -3.22 -9.95
CA ALA A 114 10.67 -4.26 -9.26
C ALA A 114 9.99 -5.62 -9.45
N LYS A 115 10.78 -6.70 -9.53
CA LYS A 115 10.25 -8.06 -9.71
C LYS A 115 9.70 -8.67 -8.42
N ASN A 116 10.19 -8.24 -7.26
CA ASN A 116 9.81 -8.74 -5.92
C ASN A 116 8.58 -8.02 -5.36
N ILE A 117 7.50 -7.98 -6.13
CA ILE A 117 6.24 -7.33 -5.79
C ILE A 117 5.11 -8.35 -5.60
N ASN A 118 3.99 -7.90 -5.05
CA ASN A 118 2.79 -8.71 -4.88
C ASN A 118 2.36 -9.37 -6.19
N GLY A 119 1.99 -10.66 -6.13
CA GLY A 119 1.60 -11.43 -7.30
C GLY A 119 0.43 -10.85 -8.10
N GLY A 120 -0.55 -10.22 -7.43
CA GLY A 120 -1.65 -9.50 -8.09
C GLY A 120 -1.17 -8.26 -8.84
N SER A 121 -0.25 -7.51 -8.26
CA SER A 121 0.38 -6.35 -8.90
C SER A 121 1.24 -6.77 -10.08
N TYR A 122 2.00 -7.85 -9.93
CA TYR A 122 2.75 -8.44 -11.05
C TYR A 122 1.83 -8.82 -12.20
N ASN A 123 0.75 -9.56 -11.92
CA ASN A 123 -0.20 -9.99 -12.95
C ASN A 123 -0.89 -8.79 -13.64
N LEU A 124 -1.24 -7.75 -12.89
CA LEU A 124 -1.79 -6.51 -13.45
C LEU A 124 -0.81 -5.87 -14.46
N LEU A 125 0.45 -5.72 -14.06
CA LEU A 125 1.49 -5.07 -14.85
C LEU A 125 1.97 -5.94 -16.03
N ALA A 126 2.06 -7.26 -15.83
CA ALA A 126 2.58 -8.19 -16.85
C ALA A 126 1.56 -8.60 -17.90
N HIS A 127 0.27 -8.70 -17.52
CA HIS A 127 -0.74 -9.33 -18.38
C HIS A 127 -1.97 -8.49 -18.64
N THR A 128 -2.46 -7.75 -17.65
CA THR A 128 -3.71 -6.97 -17.80
C THR A 128 -3.46 -5.65 -18.51
N LEU A 129 -2.54 -4.84 -18.04
CA LEU A 129 -2.26 -3.53 -18.62
C LEU A 129 -1.69 -3.56 -20.04
N PRO A 130 -0.90 -4.57 -20.46
CA PRO A 130 -0.51 -4.72 -21.86
C PRO A 130 -1.68 -4.82 -22.85
N GLN A 131 -2.84 -5.33 -22.44
CA GLN A 131 -4.06 -5.36 -23.26
C GLN A 131 -4.60 -3.95 -23.54
N TYR A 132 -4.21 -2.96 -22.72
CA TYR A 132 -4.52 -1.53 -22.89
C TYR A 132 -3.32 -0.74 -23.44
N GLY A 133 -2.27 -1.45 -23.89
CA GLY A 133 -1.08 -0.88 -24.52
C GLY A 133 -0.07 -0.26 -23.55
N ILE A 134 -0.17 -0.52 -22.26
CA ILE A 134 0.83 -0.12 -21.25
C ILE A 134 1.76 -1.29 -20.99
N THR A 135 3.05 -1.13 -21.29
CA THR A 135 4.05 -2.20 -21.14
C THR A 135 4.87 -2.03 -19.85
N THR A 136 5.42 -3.13 -19.34
CA THR A 136 6.26 -3.10 -18.13
C THR A 136 7.55 -3.86 -18.34
N THR A 137 8.68 -3.32 -17.88
CA THR A 137 9.92 -4.05 -17.69
C THR A 137 10.12 -4.31 -16.19
N PHE A 138 10.20 -5.58 -15.81
CA PHE A 138 10.53 -6.01 -14.47
C PHE A 138 12.04 -6.10 -14.29
N VAL A 139 12.53 -5.60 -13.16
CA VAL A 139 13.96 -5.58 -12.84
C VAL A 139 14.22 -6.10 -11.45
N ASP A 140 15.41 -6.61 -11.22
CA ASP A 140 15.90 -6.86 -9.87
C ASP A 140 16.29 -5.51 -9.22
N PRO A 141 15.60 -5.05 -8.17
CA PRO A 141 15.89 -3.77 -7.57
C PRO A 141 17.23 -3.75 -6.80
N PHE A 142 17.85 -4.92 -6.61
CA PHE A 142 19.14 -5.09 -5.92
C PHE A 142 20.32 -5.17 -6.90
N GLU A 143 20.06 -5.34 -8.19
CA GLU A 143 21.11 -5.29 -9.22
C GLU A 143 21.45 -3.82 -9.54
N GLU A 144 22.73 -3.49 -9.39
CA GLU A 144 23.23 -2.13 -9.64
C GLU A 144 22.93 -1.67 -11.07
N GLY A 145 22.29 -0.52 -11.21
CA GLY A 145 21.94 0.10 -12.48
C GLY A 145 20.79 -0.57 -13.24
N ALA A 146 20.17 -1.65 -12.74
CA ALA A 146 19.10 -2.37 -13.46
C ALA A 146 17.90 -1.46 -13.74
N ILE A 147 17.47 -0.65 -12.75
CA ILE A 147 16.35 0.29 -12.92
C ILE A 147 16.67 1.32 -14.00
N GLU A 148 17.86 1.94 -13.95
CA GLU A 148 18.25 2.98 -14.91
C GLU A 148 18.33 2.42 -16.35
N ARG A 149 18.91 1.23 -16.53
CA ARG A 149 18.98 0.57 -17.84
C ARG A 149 17.62 0.21 -18.42
N ALA A 150 16.61 -0.01 -17.58
CA ALA A 150 15.25 -0.35 -18.00
C ALA A 150 14.41 0.87 -18.40
N ILE A 151 14.81 2.08 -18.00
CA ILE A 151 14.09 3.31 -18.32
C ILE A 151 14.24 3.63 -19.82
N LYS A 152 13.10 3.85 -20.47
CA LYS A 152 12.96 4.22 -21.89
C LYS A 152 12.40 5.64 -22.01
N GLU A 153 12.42 6.21 -23.21
CA GLU A 153 11.86 7.54 -23.49
C GLU A 153 10.37 7.64 -23.06
N ASN A 154 9.60 6.59 -23.34
CA ASN A 154 8.17 6.49 -23.01
C ASN A 154 7.90 5.94 -21.59
N THR A 155 8.91 5.79 -20.75
CA THR A 155 8.69 5.39 -19.35
C THR A 155 8.02 6.51 -18.57
N LYS A 156 6.97 6.18 -17.82
CA LYS A 156 6.15 7.11 -17.04
C LYS A 156 6.33 7.01 -15.53
N ALA A 157 6.78 5.89 -15.02
CA ALA A 157 7.02 5.71 -13.59
C ALA A 157 7.97 4.54 -13.30
N VAL A 158 8.54 4.57 -12.11
CA VAL A 158 9.13 3.41 -11.45
C VAL A 158 8.16 2.96 -10.34
N TYR A 159 7.89 1.66 -10.25
CA TYR A 159 7.01 1.05 -9.25
C TYR A 159 7.79 0.05 -8.38
N ILE A 160 7.73 0.21 -7.06
CA ILE A 160 8.37 -0.68 -6.08
C ILE A 160 7.44 -0.93 -4.88
N GLU A 161 7.76 -1.95 -4.07
CA GLU A 161 7.22 -2.15 -2.73
C GLU A 161 8.29 -1.83 -1.68
N THR A 162 7.91 -1.32 -0.51
CA THR A 162 8.85 -1.00 0.58
C THR A 162 9.55 -2.23 1.13
N LEU A 163 8.80 -3.31 1.24
CA LEU A 163 9.24 -4.65 1.64
C LEU A 163 8.78 -5.62 0.56
N GLY A 164 9.72 -6.39 0.01
CA GLY A 164 9.43 -7.35 -1.04
C GLY A 164 8.45 -8.43 -0.61
N ASN A 165 7.66 -8.91 -1.54
CA ASN A 165 6.72 -10.00 -1.32
C ASN A 165 7.16 -11.23 -2.12
N PRO A 166 7.42 -12.39 -1.47
CA PRO A 166 7.05 -12.70 -0.09
C PRO A 166 8.18 -12.59 0.96
N ASN A 167 9.42 -12.32 0.56
CA ASN A 167 10.62 -12.50 1.41
C ASN A 167 11.01 -11.29 2.26
N SER A 168 10.26 -10.19 2.16
CA SER A 168 10.46 -8.95 2.95
C SER A 168 11.85 -8.29 2.79
N GLU A 169 12.48 -8.43 1.63
CA GLU A 169 13.71 -7.69 1.33
C GLU A 169 13.43 -6.18 1.30
N VAL A 170 14.34 -5.41 1.86
CA VAL A 170 14.23 -3.93 1.91
C VAL A 170 14.74 -3.33 0.61
N VAL A 171 13.90 -2.54 -0.05
CA VAL A 171 14.25 -1.82 -1.29
C VAL A 171 14.79 -0.43 -0.97
N ASP A 172 15.82 0.04 -1.69
CA ASP A 172 16.41 1.38 -1.49
C ASP A 172 15.53 2.48 -2.12
N ILE A 173 14.53 2.93 -1.37
CA ILE A 173 13.56 3.93 -1.80
C ILE A 173 14.26 5.21 -2.26
N GLU A 174 15.21 5.75 -1.48
CA GLU A 174 15.88 7.02 -1.78
C GLU A 174 16.78 6.92 -3.01
N GLY A 175 17.52 5.82 -3.14
CA GLY A 175 18.36 5.56 -4.30
C GLY A 175 17.54 5.49 -5.60
N ILE A 176 16.43 4.75 -5.56
CA ILE A 176 15.53 4.59 -6.71
C ILE A 176 14.79 5.91 -7.02
N ALA A 177 14.38 6.67 -6.01
CA ALA A 177 13.77 7.99 -6.21
C ALA A 177 14.71 8.93 -6.98
N LYS A 178 16.00 8.97 -6.61
CA LYS A 178 17.01 9.79 -7.31
C LYS A 178 17.14 9.39 -8.78
N ILE A 179 17.13 8.10 -9.10
CA ILE A 179 17.16 7.61 -10.48
C ILE A 179 15.90 8.04 -11.24
N ALA A 180 14.72 7.79 -10.68
CA ALA A 180 13.45 8.17 -11.31
C ALA A 180 13.39 9.68 -11.60
N HIS A 181 13.73 10.51 -10.62
CA HIS A 181 13.72 11.96 -10.76
C HIS A 181 14.75 12.50 -11.76
N ALA A 182 15.93 11.87 -11.87
CA ALA A 182 16.91 12.21 -12.91
C ALA A 182 16.34 12.02 -14.33
N HIS A 183 15.42 11.07 -14.50
CA HIS A 183 14.68 10.81 -15.74
C HIS A 183 13.34 11.54 -15.83
N LYS A 184 13.04 12.45 -14.88
CA LYS A 184 11.81 13.24 -14.82
C LYS A 184 10.54 12.39 -14.77
N ILE A 185 10.58 11.26 -14.08
CA ILE A 185 9.43 10.38 -13.83
C ILE A 185 9.24 10.18 -12.32
N PRO A 186 8.00 9.99 -11.86
CA PRO A 186 7.71 9.78 -10.46
C PRO A 186 8.08 8.36 -10.00
N LEU A 187 8.38 8.25 -8.69
CA LEU A 187 8.47 6.99 -7.98
C LEU A 187 7.12 6.68 -7.31
N VAL A 188 6.53 5.53 -7.64
CA VAL A 188 5.35 4.96 -7.01
C VAL A 188 5.79 3.87 -6.04
N VAL A 189 5.37 3.95 -4.79
CA VAL A 189 5.72 2.98 -3.75
C VAL A 189 4.47 2.36 -3.13
N ASP A 190 4.34 1.05 -3.22
CA ASP A 190 3.37 0.32 -2.39
C ASP A 190 3.98 0.09 -1.00
N SER A 191 3.38 0.68 0.00
CA SER A 191 3.83 0.61 1.39
C SER A 191 2.90 -0.22 2.29
N THR A 192 2.14 -1.13 1.68
CA THR A 192 1.15 -1.96 2.38
C THR A 192 1.75 -2.76 3.53
N PHE A 193 2.94 -3.35 3.35
CA PHE A 193 3.57 -4.19 4.37
C PHE A 193 4.24 -3.39 5.49
N ALA A 194 4.70 -2.18 5.18
CA ALA A 194 5.37 -1.33 6.15
C ALA A 194 4.40 -0.45 6.95
N THR A 195 3.34 0.03 6.35
CA THR A 195 2.46 1.08 6.90
C THR A 195 3.20 2.42 7.10
N PRO A 196 2.49 3.55 7.22
CA PRO A 196 3.13 4.82 7.52
C PRO A 196 3.77 4.89 8.93
N TYR A 197 3.48 3.89 9.78
CA TYR A 197 4.07 3.80 11.11
C TYR A 197 5.53 3.34 11.09
N LEU A 198 5.87 2.35 10.26
CA LEU A 198 7.25 1.84 10.17
C LEU A 198 8.12 2.67 9.24
N VAL A 199 7.58 3.10 8.09
CA VAL A 199 8.30 3.97 7.15
C VAL A 199 7.33 4.87 6.40
N ARG A 200 7.75 6.10 6.13
CA ARG A 200 7.06 7.05 5.25
C ARG A 200 7.87 7.23 3.97
N PRO A 201 7.54 6.55 2.89
CA PRO A 201 8.30 6.62 1.64
C PRO A 201 8.46 8.03 1.09
N ILE A 202 7.49 8.91 1.33
CA ILE A 202 7.52 10.33 0.92
C ILE A 202 8.70 11.09 1.52
N GLU A 203 9.16 10.72 2.71
CA GLU A 203 10.35 11.32 3.34
C GLU A 203 11.65 10.95 2.62
N TYR A 204 11.62 9.89 1.82
CA TYR A 204 12.74 9.37 1.04
C TYR A 204 12.60 9.55 -0.48
N GLY A 205 11.65 10.39 -0.89
CA GLY A 205 11.51 10.79 -2.28
C GLY A 205 10.44 10.06 -3.10
N ALA A 206 9.61 9.22 -2.47
CA ALA A 206 8.43 8.69 -3.14
C ALA A 206 7.46 9.83 -3.48
N ASP A 207 6.91 9.80 -4.69
CA ASP A 207 5.96 10.81 -5.16
C ASP A 207 4.53 10.39 -4.92
N ILE A 208 4.25 9.13 -5.16
CA ILE A 208 2.94 8.51 -4.92
C ILE A 208 3.13 7.29 -4.04
N VAL A 209 2.33 7.19 -2.98
CA VAL A 209 2.28 6.00 -2.11
C VAL A 209 0.91 5.36 -2.24
N VAL A 210 0.88 4.03 -2.35
CA VAL A 210 -0.35 3.26 -2.36
C VAL A 210 -0.39 2.26 -1.20
N HIS A 211 -1.58 1.99 -0.70
CA HIS A 211 -1.82 0.93 0.29
C HIS A 211 -3.05 0.11 -0.09
N SER A 212 -2.96 -1.19 0.12
CA SER A 212 -4.14 -1.99 0.38
C SER A 212 -4.59 -1.76 1.83
N ALA A 213 -5.61 -0.92 2.02
CA ALA A 213 -6.17 -0.65 3.36
C ALA A 213 -6.77 -1.91 4.01
N THR A 214 -7.07 -2.93 3.19
CA THR A 214 -7.50 -4.28 3.58
C THR A 214 -6.55 -4.91 4.61
N LYS A 215 -5.25 -4.59 4.55
CA LYS A 215 -4.18 -5.21 5.32
C LYS A 215 -4.04 -4.55 6.70
N PHE A 216 -2.87 -4.09 7.09
CA PHE A 216 -2.64 -3.49 8.42
C PHE A 216 -3.54 -2.30 8.76
N ILE A 217 -3.94 -1.49 7.79
CA ILE A 217 -4.80 -0.33 8.06
C ILE A 217 -6.13 -0.79 8.66
N GLY A 218 -6.82 -1.71 8.02
CA GLY A 218 -8.02 -2.35 8.60
C GLY A 218 -7.68 -3.31 9.73
N GLY A 219 -6.74 -4.20 9.49
CA GLY A 219 -6.10 -5.09 10.46
C GLY A 219 -6.93 -6.29 10.94
N HIS A 220 -8.18 -6.43 10.51
CA HIS A 220 -9.11 -7.42 11.06
C HIS A 220 -9.74 -8.35 10.00
N GLY A 221 -9.32 -8.25 8.74
CA GLY A 221 -9.87 -9.06 7.65
C GLY A 221 -11.34 -8.81 7.33
N THR A 222 -11.90 -7.66 7.75
CA THR A 222 -13.34 -7.37 7.68
C THR A 222 -13.74 -6.53 6.47
N ALA A 223 -12.84 -5.75 5.90
CA ALA A 223 -13.13 -4.81 4.84
C ALA A 223 -12.05 -4.82 3.75
N ILE A 224 -12.46 -4.66 2.51
CA ILE A 224 -11.58 -4.47 1.36
C ILE A 224 -11.58 -2.98 1.01
N GLY A 225 -10.38 -2.43 0.78
CA GLY A 225 -10.20 -1.06 0.35
C GLY A 225 -8.76 -0.76 -0.04
N GLY A 226 -8.57 0.37 -0.69
CA GLY A 226 -7.27 0.89 -1.08
C GLY A 226 -7.21 2.39 -0.89
N VAL A 227 -6.01 2.93 -0.91
CA VAL A 227 -5.78 4.36 -0.83
C VAL A 227 -4.56 4.74 -1.65
N ILE A 228 -4.64 5.91 -2.30
CA ILE A 228 -3.58 6.54 -3.07
C ILE A 228 -3.23 7.84 -2.36
N ILE A 229 -1.96 8.04 -2.03
CA ILE A 229 -1.47 9.25 -1.36
C ILE A 229 -0.55 10.00 -2.32
N ASP A 230 -0.83 11.28 -2.51
CA ASP A 230 -0.02 12.20 -3.30
C ASP A 230 0.92 12.97 -2.38
N SER A 231 2.22 12.91 -2.67
CA SER A 231 3.22 13.69 -1.92
C SER A 231 3.07 15.19 -2.17
N GLY A 232 2.54 15.58 -3.33
CA GLY A 232 2.50 16.95 -3.80
C GLY A 232 3.86 17.54 -4.18
N LYS A 233 4.91 16.72 -4.23
CA LYS A 233 6.29 17.17 -4.44
C LYS A 233 6.80 17.01 -5.86
N PHE A 234 6.16 16.14 -6.67
CA PHE A 234 6.59 15.93 -8.05
C PHE A 234 6.20 17.13 -8.94
N ASP A 235 7.16 17.68 -9.66
CA ASP A 235 6.93 18.79 -10.57
C ASP A 235 6.46 18.27 -11.95
N TRP A 236 5.13 18.16 -12.09
CA TRP A 236 4.48 17.67 -13.30
C TRP A 236 4.76 18.57 -14.52
N GLU A 237 4.84 19.88 -14.30
CA GLU A 237 5.11 20.87 -15.37
C GLU A 237 6.56 20.76 -15.86
N ALA A 238 7.54 20.75 -14.96
CA ALA A 238 8.96 20.62 -15.31
C ALA A 238 9.30 19.25 -15.92
N SER A 239 8.55 18.21 -15.57
CA SER A 239 8.68 16.90 -16.19
C SER A 239 8.38 16.92 -17.69
N GLY A 240 7.30 17.58 -18.09
CA GLY A 240 6.82 17.63 -19.47
C GLY A 240 6.28 16.30 -20.02
N LYS A 241 6.23 15.25 -19.23
CA LYS A 241 5.81 13.89 -19.64
C LYS A 241 4.34 13.59 -19.39
N PHE A 242 3.60 14.49 -18.73
CA PHE A 242 2.23 14.24 -18.22
C PHE A 242 1.23 15.30 -18.71
N PRO A 243 0.99 15.43 -20.03
CA PRO A 243 0.09 16.44 -20.56
C PRO A 243 -1.34 16.30 -20.03
N SER A 244 -1.78 15.09 -19.68
CA SER A 244 -3.11 14.86 -19.10
C SER A 244 -3.32 15.51 -17.73
N LEU A 245 -2.25 15.93 -17.03
CA LEU A 245 -2.29 16.68 -15.77
C LEU A 245 -2.08 18.19 -15.99
N THR A 246 -1.21 18.55 -16.93
CA THR A 246 -0.71 19.93 -17.12
C THR A 246 -1.47 20.71 -18.18
N GLU A 247 -2.05 20.04 -19.18
CA GLU A 247 -2.81 20.67 -20.25
C GLU A 247 -4.33 20.70 -19.97
N PRO A 248 -5.09 21.57 -20.67
CA PRO A 248 -6.55 21.61 -20.56
C PRO A 248 -7.20 20.26 -20.87
N ASN A 249 -8.00 19.74 -19.93
CA ASN A 249 -8.67 18.46 -20.08
C ASN A 249 -10.07 18.64 -20.70
N PRO A 250 -10.34 18.08 -21.88
CA PRO A 250 -11.62 18.27 -22.58
C PRO A 250 -12.79 17.59 -21.88
N SER A 251 -12.55 16.51 -21.10
CA SER A 251 -13.61 15.81 -20.40
C SER A 251 -13.98 16.45 -19.06
N TYR A 252 -13.23 17.46 -18.61
CA TYR A 252 -13.46 18.14 -17.34
C TYR A 252 -13.34 19.65 -17.47
N HIS A 253 -14.32 20.29 -18.11
CA HIS A 253 -14.43 21.74 -18.30
C HIS A 253 -13.22 22.45 -18.90
N GLY A 254 -12.31 21.72 -19.57
CA GLY A 254 -11.08 22.31 -20.14
C GLY A 254 -10.07 22.80 -19.09
N ILE A 255 -10.14 22.32 -17.84
CA ILE A 255 -9.18 22.70 -16.80
C ILE A 255 -7.84 21.95 -16.97
N SER A 256 -6.74 22.59 -16.59
CA SER A 256 -5.48 21.94 -16.26
C SER A 256 -5.49 21.59 -14.78
N PHE A 257 -5.29 20.32 -14.43
CA PHE A 257 -5.35 19.90 -13.02
C PHE A 257 -4.25 20.53 -12.17
N THR A 258 -3.03 20.64 -12.69
CA THR A 258 -1.92 21.31 -12.00
C THR A 258 -2.21 22.78 -11.70
N LYS A 259 -2.85 23.50 -12.64
CA LYS A 259 -3.23 24.90 -12.44
C LYS A 259 -4.45 25.07 -11.54
N ALA A 260 -5.38 24.12 -11.59
CA ALA A 260 -6.63 24.23 -10.81
C ALA A 260 -6.45 23.89 -9.33
N VAL A 261 -5.64 22.86 -9.00
CA VAL A 261 -5.53 22.32 -7.63
C VAL A 261 -4.09 22.16 -7.15
N GLY A 262 -3.09 22.59 -7.94
CA GLY A 262 -1.69 22.61 -7.53
C GLY A 262 -1.16 21.23 -7.12
N ALA A 263 -0.63 21.15 -5.92
CA ALA A 263 0.04 19.97 -5.40
C ALA A 263 -0.84 18.71 -5.30
N ALA A 264 -2.18 18.84 -5.23
CA ALA A 264 -3.11 17.71 -5.19
C ALA A 264 -3.60 17.26 -6.58
N ALA A 265 -2.95 17.70 -7.66
CA ALA A 265 -3.40 17.45 -9.03
C ALA A 265 -3.54 15.95 -9.35
N PHE A 266 -2.63 15.14 -8.87
CA PHE A 266 -2.59 13.71 -9.19
C PHE A 266 -3.84 12.97 -8.71
N VAL A 267 -4.13 13.03 -7.42
CA VAL A 267 -5.32 12.34 -6.85
C VAL A 267 -6.62 13.01 -7.26
N THR A 268 -6.62 14.33 -7.47
CA THR A 268 -7.82 15.04 -7.94
C THR A 268 -8.22 14.60 -9.34
N LYS A 269 -7.25 14.41 -10.25
CA LYS A 269 -7.53 13.89 -11.60
C LYS A 269 -8.09 12.47 -11.54
N ILE A 270 -7.54 11.60 -10.68
CA ILE A 270 -8.08 10.24 -10.52
C ILE A 270 -9.54 10.31 -10.06
N ARG A 271 -9.85 11.12 -9.04
CA ARG A 271 -11.21 11.32 -8.53
C ARG A 271 -12.17 11.81 -9.62
N ALA A 272 -11.75 12.84 -10.35
CA ALA A 272 -12.60 13.51 -11.35
C ALA A 272 -12.83 12.68 -12.61
N ILE A 273 -11.92 11.78 -12.97
CA ILE A 273 -11.96 11.01 -14.22
C ILE A 273 -12.08 9.51 -13.93
N LEU A 274 -11.01 8.85 -13.48
CA LEU A 274 -11.01 7.39 -13.37
C LEU A 274 -12.04 6.87 -12.36
N LEU A 275 -12.07 7.44 -11.16
CA LEU A 275 -13.06 7.03 -10.15
C LEU A 275 -14.49 7.33 -10.60
N ARG A 276 -14.73 8.53 -11.16
CA ARG A 276 -16.04 8.93 -11.67
C ARG A 276 -16.54 7.99 -12.76
N ASP A 277 -15.68 7.64 -13.72
CA ASP A 277 -16.06 6.98 -14.96
C ASP A 277 -16.02 5.45 -14.85
N THR A 278 -15.16 4.88 -14.02
CA THR A 278 -15.00 3.42 -13.86
C THR A 278 -15.46 2.86 -12.52
N GLY A 279 -15.67 3.72 -11.51
CA GLY A 279 -16.56 3.44 -10.39
C GLY A 279 -15.99 2.58 -9.26
N ALA A 280 -14.65 2.43 -9.10
CA ALA A 280 -14.08 1.68 -7.97
C ALA A 280 -14.12 2.49 -6.65
N THR A 281 -15.32 2.90 -6.25
CA THR A 281 -15.55 3.72 -5.05
C THR A 281 -15.53 2.88 -3.79
N LEU A 282 -15.02 3.44 -2.69
CA LEU A 282 -15.05 2.83 -1.37
C LEU A 282 -16.45 2.96 -0.75
N SER A 283 -16.83 2.00 0.08
CA SER A 283 -18.03 2.14 0.92
C SER A 283 -17.74 3.05 2.12
N PRO A 284 -18.66 3.99 2.48
CA PRO A 284 -18.53 4.78 3.71
C PRO A 284 -18.42 3.91 4.98
N PHE A 285 -19.07 2.76 5.01
CA PHE A 285 -18.93 1.81 6.11
C PHE A 285 -17.52 1.21 6.18
N HIS A 286 -16.90 0.88 5.04
CA HIS A 286 -15.50 0.44 5.01
C HIS A 286 -14.55 1.56 5.44
N ALA A 287 -14.78 2.81 5.01
CA ALA A 287 -14.01 3.96 5.47
C ALA A 287 -14.07 4.12 7.00
N PHE A 288 -15.23 3.92 7.60
CA PHE A 288 -15.40 3.91 9.05
C PHE A 288 -14.58 2.79 9.72
N LEU A 289 -14.60 1.57 9.19
CA LEU A 289 -13.78 0.47 9.71
C LEU A 289 -12.28 0.78 9.59
N PHE A 290 -11.84 1.39 8.50
CA PHE A 290 -10.44 1.80 8.33
C PHE A 290 -10.05 2.94 9.28
N LEU A 291 -10.95 3.87 9.57
CA LEU A 291 -10.71 4.89 10.59
C LEU A 291 -10.49 4.27 11.97
N GLN A 292 -11.32 3.29 12.36
CA GLN A 292 -11.12 2.55 13.61
C GLN A 292 -9.80 1.79 13.60
N GLY A 293 -9.42 1.17 12.47
CA GLY A 293 -8.14 0.51 12.31
C GLY A 293 -6.95 1.47 12.45
N LEU A 294 -7.03 2.67 11.87
CA LEU A 294 -5.99 3.70 11.99
C LEU A 294 -5.79 4.15 13.45
N GLU A 295 -6.87 4.26 14.23
CA GLU A 295 -6.79 4.73 15.63
C GLU A 295 -5.92 3.84 16.53
N THR A 296 -5.72 2.58 16.16
CA THR A 296 -4.87 1.62 16.88
C THR A 296 -3.69 1.10 16.05
N LEU A 297 -3.39 1.74 14.91
CA LEU A 297 -2.39 1.23 13.97
C LEU A 297 -1.02 1.04 14.63
N SER A 298 -0.52 2.09 15.32
CA SER A 298 0.79 2.04 15.98
C SER A 298 0.86 0.91 17.00
N LEU A 299 -0.14 0.78 17.86
CA LEU A 299 -0.21 -0.26 18.90
C LEU A 299 -0.20 -1.68 18.32
N ARG A 300 -0.95 -1.88 17.23
CA ARG A 300 -1.01 -3.19 16.57
C ARG A 300 0.31 -3.51 15.86
N VAL A 301 0.85 -2.56 15.11
CA VAL A 301 2.09 -2.77 14.36
C VAL A 301 3.27 -3.01 15.30
N GLU A 302 3.38 -2.29 16.42
CA GLU A 302 4.38 -2.57 17.46
C GLU A 302 4.29 -4.01 17.95
N ARG A 303 3.10 -4.49 18.29
CA ARG A 303 2.90 -5.87 18.74
C ARG A 303 3.18 -6.90 17.66
N HIS A 304 2.76 -6.63 16.41
CA HIS A 304 3.09 -7.47 15.26
C HIS A 304 4.60 -7.63 15.08
N VAL A 305 5.33 -6.52 15.12
CA VAL A 305 6.80 -6.51 14.97
C VAL A 305 7.48 -7.23 16.14
N GLU A 306 7.07 -6.95 17.36
CA GLU A 306 7.61 -7.61 18.56
C GLU A 306 7.45 -9.13 18.48
N ASN A 307 6.26 -9.60 18.16
CA ASN A 307 5.99 -11.02 18.01
C ASN A 307 6.79 -11.62 16.84
N ALA A 308 6.82 -10.93 15.69
CA ALA A 308 7.55 -11.42 14.52
C ALA A 308 9.04 -11.61 14.80
N LEU A 309 9.70 -10.65 15.46
CA LEU A 309 11.11 -10.78 15.81
C LEU A 309 11.40 -11.97 16.73
N LYS A 310 10.52 -12.24 17.68
CA LYS A 310 10.65 -13.43 18.57
C LYS A 310 10.43 -14.74 17.80
N VAL A 311 9.50 -14.78 16.85
CA VAL A 311 9.31 -15.93 15.95
C VAL A 311 10.51 -16.11 15.02
N VAL A 312 11.05 -15.03 14.45
CA VAL A 312 12.27 -15.07 13.62
C VAL A 312 13.45 -15.64 14.43
N GLU A 313 13.64 -15.20 15.66
CA GLU A 313 14.68 -15.73 16.55
C GLU A 313 14.48 -17.23 16.82
N TYR A 314 13.27 -17.65 17.20
CA TYR A 314 12.91 -19.05 17.42
C TYR A 314 13.19 -19.92 16.18
N LEU A 315 12.67 -19.52 15.01
CA LEU A 315 12.86 -20.28 13.78
C LEU A 315 14.32 -20.35 13.33
N SER A 316 15.11 -19.29 13.55
CA SER A 316 16.52 -19.25 13.18
C SER A 316 17.38 -20.26 13.92
N HIS A 317 16.93 -20.73 15.09
CA HIS A 317 17.61 -21.72 15.92
C HIS A 317 16.95 -23.11 15.84
N HIS A 318 15.83 -23.23 15.14
CA HIS A 318 15.09 -24.50 15.10
C HIS A 318 15.77 -25.53 14.17
N PRO A 319 16.00 -26.78 14.62
CA PRO A 319 16.76 -27.78 13.85
C PRO A 319 16.15 -28.18 12.52
N GLN A 320 14.83 -28.05 12.35
CA GLN A 320 14.11 -28.38 11.11
C GLN A 320 13.97 -27.18 10.14
N VAL A 321 14.50 -25.99 10.50
CA VAL A 321 14.49 -24.81 9.64
C VAL A 321 15.80 -24.73 8.86
N GLU A 322 15.71 -24.49 7.55
CA GLU A 322 16.84 -24.29 6.66
C GLU A 322 17.25 -22.82 6.61
N THR A 323 16.30 -21.93 6.38
CA THR A 323 16.52 -20.49 6.21
C THR A 323 15.31 -19.72 6.75
N VAL A 324 15.55 -18.52 7.27
CA VAL A 324 14.52 -17.53 7.59
C VAL A 324 14.81 -16.26 6.82
N ASN A 325 13.84 -15.77 6.04
CA ASN A 325 13.97 -14.59 5.21
C ASN A 325 13.30 -13.38 5.91
N HIS A 326 14.05 -12.72 6.78
CA HIS A 326 13.62 -11.49 7.43
C HIS A 326 14.78 -10.48 7.46
N PRO A 327 14.56 -9.18 7.15
CA PRO A 327 15.63 -8.22 7.01
C PRO A 327 16.43 -7.99 8.31
N ALA A 328 15.83 -8.17 9.48
CA ALA A 328 16.51 -8.02 10.77
C ALA A 328 17.66 -9.01 10.99
N ILE A 329 17.66 -10.15 10.32
CA ILE A 329 18.70 -11.21 10.45
C ILE A 329 19.45 -11.46 9.14
N SER A 330 19.27 -10.61 8.15
CA SER A 330 19.97 -10.72 6.86
C SER A 330 21.48 -10.71 7.07
N LYS A 331 22.17 -11.59 6.36
CA LYS A 331 23.65 -11.62 6.32
C LYS A 331 24.23 -10.65 5.28
N ASP A 332 23.40 -10.13 4.38
CA ASP A 332 23.77 -9.13 3.40
C ASP A 332 23.92 -7.77 4.09
N LEU A 333 25.14 -7.20 3.99
CA LEU A 333 25.44 -5.90 4.59
C LEU A 333 24.63 -4.75 4.00
N SER A 334 24.27 -4.83 2.72
CA SER A 334 23.41 -3.83 2.07
C SER A 334 22.00 -3.87 2.65
N GLN A 335 21.41 -5.05 2.82
CA GLN A 335 20.11 -5.23 3.46
C GLN A 335 20.11 -4.77 4.92
N GLN A 336 21.17 -5.06 5.68
CA GLN A 336 21.32 -4.55 7.05
C GLN A 336 21.35 -3.02 7.11
N ALA A 337 22.06 -2.39 6.18
CA ALA A 337 22.15 -0.92 6.10
C ALA A 337 20.79 -0.30 5.75
N LEU A 338 20.07 -0.86 4.76
CA LEU A 338 18.76 -0.40 4.36
C LEU A 338 17.71 -0.63 5.48
N TYR A 339 17.76 -1.78 6.15
CA TYR A 339 16.88 -2.07 7.28
C TYR A 339 17.08 -1.06 8.41
N LYS A 340 18.32 -0.79 8.79
CA LYS A 340 18.65 0.20 9.82
C LYS A 340 18.20 1.61 9.43
N LYS A 341 18.30 1.96 8.14
CA LYS A 341 17.93 3.27 7.61
C LYS A 341 16.42 3.49 7.61
N TYR A 342 15.65 2.54 7.05
CA TYR A 342 14.23 2.71 6.78
C TYR A 342 13.34 2.21 7.92
N PHE A 343 13.79 1.24 8.70
CA PHE A 343 12.98 0.52 9.68
C PHE A 343 13.54 0.57 11.10
N PRO A 344 13.73 1.77 11.68
CA PRO A 344 14.21 1.87 13.06
C PRO A 344 13.24 1.26 14.09
N ASN A 345 11.96 1.15 13.74
CA ASN A 345 10.90 0.56 14.57
C ASN A 345 10.57 -0.90 14.16
N GLY A 346 11.40 -1.54 13.33
CA GLY A 346 11.22 -2.90 12.85
C GLY A 346 10.66 -3.00 11.42
N GLY A 347 10.89 -4.13 10.77
CA GLY A 347 10.59 -4.38 9.36
C GLY A 347 9.34 -5.21 9.11
N GLY A 348 8.30 -5.01 9.89
CA GLY A 348 7.02 -5.70 9.69
C GLY A 348 6.94 -7.10 10.29
N SER A 349 5.87 -7.80 9.98
CA SER A 349 5.54 -9.10 10.56
C SER A 349 5.19 -10.18 9.54
N ILE A 350 5.48 -9.92 8.27
CA ILE A 350 5.25 -10.85 7.16
C ILE A 350 6.62 -11.26 6.64
N PHE A 351 6.89 -12.54 6.63
CA PHE A 351 8.18 -13.09 6.18
C PHE A 351 8.03 -14.55 5.78
N THR A 352 9.09 -15.13 5.22
CA THR A 352 9.14 -16.54 4.85
C THR A 352 10.22 -17.29 5.61
N PHE A 353 10.06 -18.58 5.68
CA PHE A 353 11.12 -19.51 6.06
C PHE A 353 11.05 -20.77 5.20
N GLU A 354 12.15 -21.48 5.06
CA GLU A 354 12.24 -22.77 4.42
C GLU A 354 12.36 -23.86 5.49
N ILE A 355 11.41 -24.83 5.50
CA ILE A 355 11.52 -26.03 6.31
C ILE A 355 12.48 -27.03 5.63
N LYS A 356 13.30 -27.75 6.41
CA LYS A 356 14.15 -28.80 5.85
C LYS A 356 13.30 -29.96 5.33
N GLY A 357 13.30 -30.19 4.03
CA GLY A 357 12.51 -31.20 3.35
C GLY A 357 11.98 -30.69 2.03
N ASP A 358 10.91 -31.28 1.57
CA ASP A 358 10.27 -30.98 0.28
C ASP A 358 8.95 -30.22 0.44
N ALA A 359 8.27 -30.01 -0.67
CA ALA A 359 6.96 -29.35 -0.72
C ALA A 359 5.90 -30.07 0.13
N GLN A 360 5.97 -31.40 0.22
CA GLN A 360 4.98 -32.16 0.99
C GLN A 360 5.16 -31.92 2.49
N LYS A 361 6.40 -31.92 2.96
CA LYS A 361 6.71 -31.61 4.36
C LYS A 361 6.29 -30.19 4.75
N ALA A 362 6.46 -29.21 3.86
CA ALA A 362 5.98 -27.85 4.09
C ALA A 362 4.46 -27.80 4.23
N LYS A 363 3.72 -28.52 3.39
CA LYS A 363 2.26 -28.61 3.48
C LYS A 363 1.81 -29.35 4.73
N ASP A 364 2.44 -30.48 5.06
CA ASP A 364 2.12 -31.24 6.28
C ASP A 364 2.35 -30.39 7.53
N PHE A 365 3.42 -29.60 7.58
CA PHE A 365 3.65 -28.64 8.66
C PHE A 365 2.50 -27.62 8.77
N ILE A 366 2.09 -27.03 7.65
CA ILE A 366 0.99 -26.05 7.62
C ILE A 366 -0.31 -26.69 8.09
N ASP A 367 -0.59 -27.92 7.67
CA ASP A 367 -1.83 -28.61 7.98
C ASP A 367 -1.92 -29.04 9.47
N HIS A 368 -0.80 -29.04 10.20
CA HIS A 368 -0.75 -29.30 11.64
C HIS A 368 -0.79 -28.05 12.52
N LEU A 369 -0.76 -26.86 11.94
CA LEU A 369 -0.97 -25.62 12.70
C LEU A 369 -2.44 -25.48 13.10
N GLU A 370 -2.69 -25.17 14.38
CA GLU A 370 -4.05 -25.00 14.91
C GLU A 370 -4.40 -23.53 15.16
N LEU A 371 -3.43 -22.71 15.57
CA LEU A 371 -3.61 -21.29 15.84
C LEU A 371 -3.55 -20.46 14.53
N PHE A 372 -2.60 -20.79 13.65
CA PHE A 372 -2.46 -20.10 12.38
C PHE A 372 -3.59 -20.47 11.42
N SER A 373 -4.23 -19.47 10.83
CA SER A 373 -5.23 -19.71 9.79
C SER A 373 -4.58 -19.83 8.40
N LEU A 374 -4.84 -20.94 7.70
CA LEU A 374 -4.42 -21.15 6.33
C LEU A 374 -5.38 -20.41 5.38
N LEU A 375 -4.93 -19.30 4.84
CA LEU A 375 -5.73 -18.47 3.92
C LEU A 375 -4.89 -17.46 3.12
N ALA A 376 -5.46 -16.96 2.02
CA ALA A 376 -4.81 -15.99 1.13
C ALA A 376 -4.98 -14.53 1.65
N ASN A 377 -4.43 -14.23 2.81
CA ASN A 377 -4.35 -12.88 3.36
C ASN A 377 -3.04 -12.68 4.13
N VAL A 378 -2.80 -11.46 4.60
CA VAL A 378 -1.69 -11.07 5.48
C VAL A 378 -2.11 -9.90 6.36
N ALA A 379 -1.32 -9.60 7.39
CA ALA A 379 -1.50 -8.40 8.22
C ALA A 379 -2.83 -8.34 9.00
N ASP A 380 -3.39 -9.49 9.30
CA ASP A 380 -4.50 -9.62 10.25
C ASP A 380 -3.94 -9.64 11.68
N VAL A 381 -4.73 -9.21 12.65
CA VAL A 381 -4.40 -9.36 14.09
C VAL A 381 -4.25 -10.81 14.51
N LYS A 382 -4.79 -11.75 13.73
CA LYS A 382 -4.59 -13.20 13.88
C LYS A 382 -3.41 -13.66 13.03
N SER A 383 -2.65 -14.61 13.52
CA SER A 383 -1.56 -15.24 12.78
C SER A 383 -2.07 -16.06 11.59
N LEU A 384 -1.45 -15.85 10.43
CA LEU A 384 -1.83 -16.47 9.15
C LEU A 384 -0.64 -17.19 8.53
N VAL A 385 -0.93 -18.23 7.77
CA VAL A 385 0.07 -19.05 7.05
C VAL A 385 -0.40 -19.34 5.64
N ILE A 386 0.55 -19.48 4.70
CA ILE A 386 0.28 -19.98 3.36
C ILE A 386 1.54 -20.62 2.75
N HIS A 387 1.34 -21.54 1.81
CA HIS A 387 2.39 -22.11 0.96
C HIS A 387 2.46 -21.35 -0.38
N PRO A 388 3.39 -20.39 -0.58
CA PRO A 388 3.37 -19.50 -1.75
C PRO A 388 3.40 -20.21 -3.08
N ALA A 389 4.29 -21.21 -3.24
CA ALA A 389 4.49 -21.91 -4.50
C ALA A 389 3.23 -22.62 -5.04
N SER A 390 2.36 -23.14 -4.17
CA SER A 390 1.12 -23.83 -4.59
C SER A 390 -0.13 -22.96 -4.54
N THR A 391 -0.03 -21.68 -4.15
CA THR A 391 -1.19 -20.79 -3.94
C THR A 391 -0.99 -19.41 -4.56
N THR A 392 -0.45 -18.45 -3.85
CA THR A 392 -0.32 -17.05 -4.27
C THR A 392 0.58 -16.85 -5.49
N HIS A 393 1.50 -17.78 -5.76
CA HIS A 393 2.45 -17.74 -6.86
C HIS A 393 2.34 -18.99 -7.76
N SER A 394 1.22 -19.72 -7.68
CA SER A 394 1.00 -20.96 -8.45
C SER A 394 0.94 -20.78 -9.97
N GLN A 395 0.84 -19.54 -10.43
CA GLN A 395 0.86 -19.19 -11.86
C GLN A 395 2.27 -19.08 -12.42
N LEU A 396 3.30 -19.00 -11.56
CA LEU A 396 4.70 -18.90 -11.96
C LEU A 396 5.29 -20.29 -12.28
N THR A 397 6.17 -20.32 -13.25
CA THR A 397 6.99 -21.51 -13.52
C THR A 397 7.97 -21.75 -12.36
N LYS A 398 8.54 -22.95 -12.29
CA LYS A 398 9.55 -23.30 -11.27
C LYS A 398 10.78 -22.36 -11.31
N GLU A 399 11.18 -21.94 -12.50
CA GLU A 399 12.31 -21.02 -12.71
C GLU A 399 11.96 -19.61 -12.23
N GLU A 400 10.76 -19.12 -12.54
CA GLU A 400 10.26 -17.82 -12.06
C GLU A 400 10.08 -17.78 -10.54
N LEU A 401 9.62 -18.88 -9.93
CA LEU A 401 9.56 -19.00 -8.46
C LEU A 401 10.96 -18.86 -7.85
N LEU A 402 11.95 -19.57 -8.38
CA LEU A 402 13.33 -19.51 -7.89
C LEU A 402 13.96 -18.12 -8.09
N ASP A 403 13.65 -17.45 -9.22
CA ASP A 403 14.11 -16.07 -9.48
C ASP A 403 13.53 -15.06 -8.46
N GLN A 404 12.35 -15.36 -7.91
CA GLN A 404 11.74 -14.58 -6.81
C GLN A 404 12.13 -15.09 -5.41
N GLY A 405 13.08 -16.02 -5.32
CA GLY A 405 13.54 -16.59 -4.06
C GLY A 405 12.53 -17.51 -3.37
N ILE A 406 11.57 -18.07 -4.12
CA ILE A 406 10.54 -18.98 -3.60
C ILE A 406 10.92 -20.41 -3.97
N LYS A 407 11.24 -21.23 -2.96
CA LYS A 407 11.46 -22.66 -3.11
C LYS A 407 10.17 -23.45 -2.85
N GLU A 408 10.19 -24.74 -3.20
CA GLU A 408 9.03 -25.62 -2.98
C GLU A 408 8.74 -25.90 -1.49
N ASN A 409 9.72 -25.69 -0.62
CA ASN A 409 9.61 -25.83 0.85
C ASN A 409 9.46 -24.49 1.57
N THR A 410 9.19 -23.40 0.85
CA THR A 410 8.98 -22.06 1.42
C THR A 410 7.59 -21.94 2.03
N ILE A 411 7.53 -21.45 3.26
CA ILE A 411 6.32 -21.16 4.00
C ILE A 411 6.29 -19.66 4.31
N ARG A 412 5.18 -18.97 4.04
CA ARG A 412 4.99 -17.57 4.41
C ARG A 412 4.13 -17.47 5.67
N LEU A 413 4.62 -16.74 6.66
CA LEU A 413 3.92 -16.38 7.88
C LEU A 413 3.52 -14.90 7.85
N SER A 414 2.36 -14.61 8.42
CA SER A 414 1.95 -13.26 8.83
C SER A 414 1.64 -13.35 10.32
N ILE A 415 2.56 -12.82 11.11
CA ILE A 415 2.48 -12.96 12.59
C ILE A 415 1.49 -11.95 13.13
N GLY A 416 0.55 -12.46 13.92
CA GLY A 416 -0.50 -11.67 14.57
C GLY A 416 -0.10 -11.06 15.91
N THR A 417 -1.12 -10.68 16.67
CA THR A 417 -0.96 -9.99 17.96
C THR A 417 -1.25 -10.87 19.17
N GLU A 418 -1.40 -12.17 18.97
CA GLU A 418 -1.65 -13.16 20.01
C GLU A 418 -0.50 -13.18 21.03
N ASN A 419 -0.68 -13.90 22.12
CA ASN A 419 0.41 -14.15 23.07
C ASN A 419 1.54 -14.91 22.36
N ILE A 420 2.77 -14.42 22.48
CA ILE A 420 3.93 -15.01 21.79
C ILE A 420 4.20 -16.46 22.20
N ALA A 421 3.90 -16.84 23.44
CA ALA A 421 4.10 -18.21 23.89
C ALA A 421 3.17 -19.18 23.15
N ASP A 422 1.93 -18.78 22.91
CA ASP A 422 0.95 -19.60 22.18
C ASP A 422 1.32 -19.72 20.70
N ILE A 423 1.84 -18.65 20.08
CA ILE A 423 2.35 -18.68 18.70
C ILE A 423 3.52 -19.67 18.58
N ILE A 424 4.48 -19.61 19.49
CA ILE A 424 5.66 -20.50 19.46
C ILE A 424 5.26 -21.94 19.76
N GLU A 425 4.33 -22.18 20.69
CA GLU A 425 3.84 -23.51 21.00
C GLU A 425 3.16 -24.15 19.80
N ASP A 426 2.30 -23.42 19.06
CA ASP A 426 1.64 -23.93 17.86
C ASP A 426 2.66 -24.31 16.77
N LEU A 427 3.69 -23.47 16.55
CA LEU A 427 4.78 -23.79 15.62
C LEU A 427 5.57 -25.04 16.05
N GLU A 428 5.88 -25.16 17.33
CA GLU A 428 6.62 -26.31 17.90
C GLU A 428 5.84 -27.61 17.76
N GLU A 429 4.54 -27.61 18.05
CA GLU A 429 3.69 -28.81 17.90
C GLU A 429 3.57 -29.22 16.42
N ALA A 430 3.46 -28.26 15.48
CA ALA A 430 3.47 -28.56 14.06
C ALA A 430 4.83 -29.16 13.61
N PHE A 431 5.96 -28.65 14.13
CA PHE A 431 7.28 -29.24 13.85
C PHE A 431 7.41 -30.67 14.40
N LYS A 432 6.87 -30.97 15.57
CA LYS A 432 6.86 -32.32 16.13
C LYS A 432 6.06 -33.30 15.30
N ALA A 433 4.97 -32.85 14.71
CA ALA A 433 4.10 -33.68 13.88
C ALA A 433 4.73 -34.11 12.56
N VAL A 434 5.75 -33.38 12.08
CA VAL A 434 6.43 -33.63 10.79
C VAL A 434 7.91 -34.05 10.94
N GLN A 435 8.27 -34.58 12.10
CA GLN A 435 9.64 -35.07 12.37
C GLN A 435 10.03 -36.25 11.49
#